data_acbf8cf52605ab97130694f5fccc57b1
#
_entry.id   acbf8cf52605ab97130694f5fccc57b1
#
_cell.length_a   1.000
_cell.length_b   1.000
_cell.length_c   1.000
_cell.angle_alpha   90.00
_cell.angle_beta   90.00
_cell.angle_gamma   90.00
#
_symmetry.space_group_name_H-M   'P 1'
#
loop_
_entity.id
_entity.type
_entity.pdbx_description
1 polymer ?
#
loop_
_entity_poly.entity_id
_entity_poly.type
_entity_poly.pdbx_seq_one_letter_code
_entity_poly.pdbx_strand_id
1 'polypeptide(L)'
;MPTSTRLSLAEELYLVLHYDPVTGELLRNGKVNGSEVQALSAAKLVDLIANGRVAVERTRTVREAIVATEQPIDDAALDEARALLWRQSKDRSITWGLSNLGSSALVVAALQTRGLVVEERKPLEPLTALGAEVLRERRAAIDAAWLGADSDEQALLVAVILFAAKVWRNVYLVRDRSEKDSTVARLTVTTERVSRGGERAKVIARLLAESVAP
;
A
#
# COMPACT_ATOMS: atom_id res chain seq x y z
N MET A 1 -8.57 15.49 -20.92
CA MET A 1 -9.41 14.52 -20.21
C MET A 1 -9.08 14.64 -18.75
N PRO A 2 -10.03 14.81 -17.82
CA PRO A 2 -9.69 14.81 -16.41
C PRO A 2 -9.16 13.42 -16.05
N THR A 3 -7.89 13.32 -15.78
CA THR A 3 -7.26 12.15 -15.16
C THR A 3 -8.00 11.87 -13.86
N SER A 4 -8.40 10.64 -13.65
CA SER A 4 -9.04 10.18 -12.42
C SER A 4 -8.33 10.77 -11.21
N THR A 5 -9.04 11.56 -10.42
CA THR A 5 -8.51 12.21 -9.19
C THR A 5 -8.22 11.19 -8.08
N ARG A 6 -8.56 9.92 -8.29
CA ARG A 6 -8.36 8.87 -7.30
C ARG A 6 -6.93 8.34 -7.37
N LEU A 7 -6.24 8.39 -6.23
CA LEU A 7 -4.92 7.76 -6.06
C LEU A 7 -5.05 6.23 -6.10
N SER A 8 -4.01 5.54 -6.56
CA SER A 8 -3.86 4.11 -6.29
C SER A 8 -3.54 3.87 -4.81
N LEU A 9 -3.79 2.67 -4.29
CA LEU A 9 -3.42 2.31 -2.92
C LEU A 9 -1.92 2.50 -2.68
N ALA A 10 -1.09 2.21 -3.69
CA ALA A 10 0.35 2.38 -3.58
C ALA A 10 0.76 3.85 -3.51
N GLU A 11 0.13 4.76 -4.27
CA GLU A 11 0.34 6.20 -4.21
C GLU A 11 -0.06 6.76 -2.86
N GLU A 12 -1.24 6.41 -2.37
CA GLU A 12 -1.75 6.86 -1.07
C GLU A 12 -0.89 6.36 0.08
N LEU A 13 -0.53 5.08 0.06
CA LEU A 13 0.34 4.48 1.06
C LEU A 13 1.72 5.15 1.07
N TYR A 14 2.29 5.45 -0.11
CA TYR A 14 3.57 6.14 -0.22
C TYR A 14 3.52 7.54 0.41
N LEU A 15 2.50 8.34 0.11
CA LEU A 15 2.31 9.66 0.70
C LEU A 15 2.26 9.58 2.23
N VAL A 16 1.45 8.68 2.77
CA VAL A 16 1.24 8.53 4.22
C VAL A 16 2.49 8.03 4.96
N LEU A 17 3.30 7.19 4.31
CA LEU A 17 4.53 6.65 4.91
C LEU A 17 5.68 7.65 4.92
N HIS A 18 5.74 8.54 3.94
CA HIS A 18 6.93 9.35 3.70
C HIS A 18 6.77 10.82 4.08
N TYR A 19 5.56 11.34 4.23
CA TYR A 19 5.35 12.77 4.46
C TYR A 19 4.58 13.06 5.74
N ASP A 20 5.00 14.13 6.42
CA ASP A 20 4.27 14.68 7.58
C ASP A 20 2.99 15.38 7.10
N PRO A 21 1.81 15.03 7.62
CA PRO A 21 0.55 15.61 7.17
C PRO A 21 0.37 17.09 7.61
N VAL A 22 1.17 17.58 8.56
CA VAL A 22 1.10 18.96 9.06
C VAL A 22 2.04 19.85 8.29
N THR A 23 3.31 19.43 8.16
CA THR A 23 4.35 20.26 7.54
C THR A 23 4.52 19.98 6.04
N GLY A 24 4.08 18.83 5.55
CA GLY A 24 4.37 18.36 4.18
C GLY A 24 5.83 17.95 3.96
N GLU A 25 6.63 17.96 5.03
CA GLU A 25 8.02 17.55 4.98
C GLU A 25 8.17 16.03 5.05
N LEU A 26 9.31 15.56 4.58
CA LEU A 26 9.63 14.14 4.65
C LEU A 26 9.87 13.67 6.08
N LEU A 27 9.17 12.61 6.47
CA LEU A 27 9.32 11.99 7.79
C LEU A 27 10.68 11.32 8.00
N ARG A 28 11.39 10.95 6.92
CA ARG A 28 12.68 10.22 6.97
C ARG A 28 13.50 10.45 5.70
N ASN A 29 14.81 10.13 5.79
CA ASN A 29 15.77 10.25 4.68
C ASN A 29 15.53 9.27 3.50
N GLY A 30 14.27 8.94 3.17
CA GLY A 30 13.83 8.19 1.99
C GLY A 30 14.35 6.75 1.86
N LYS A 31 14.96 6.20 2.88
CA LYS A 31 15.31 4.78 2.88
C LYS A 31 14.06 3.96 3.18
N VAL A 32 13.54 3.32 2.15
CA VAL A 32 12.46 2.32 2.25
C VAL A 32 13.04 1.09 2.94
N ASN A 33 12.48 0.71 4.09
CA ASN A 33 12.85 -0.53 4.77
C ASN A 33 12.08 -1.74 4.22
N GLY A 34 12.48 -2.96 4.59
CA GLY A 34 11.85 -4.18 4.08
C GLY A 34 10.33 -4.26 4.33
N SER A 35 9.85 -3.73 5.46
CA SER A 35 8.42 -3.70 5.78
C SER A 35 7.65 -2.70 4.90
N GLU A 36 8.26 -1.57 4.53
CA GLU A 36 7.68 -0.60 3.60
C GLU A 36 7.62 -1.16 2.18
N VAL A 37 8.66 -1.91 1.75
CA VAL A 37 8.65 -2.65 0.48
C VAL A 37 7.48 -3.64 0.46
N GLN A 38 7.29 -4.41 1.52
CA GLN A 38 6.17 -5.36 1.62
C GLN A 38 4.81 -4.65 1.60
N ALA A 39 4.68 -3.52 2.29
CA ALA A 39 3.47 -2.71 2.29
C ALA A 39 3.12 -2.17 0.90
N LEU A 40 4.10 -1.60 0.18
CA LEU A 40 3.91 -1.13 -1.20
C LEU A 40 3.59 -2.27 -2.16
N SER A 41 4.26 -3.42 -2.00
CA SER A 41 3.95 -4.62 -2.79
C SER A 41 2.51 -5.10 -2.55
N ALA A 42 2.06 -5.12 -1.30
CA ALA A 42 0.70 -5.51 -0.95
C ALA A 42 -0.33 -4.54 -1.55
N ALA A 43 -0.08 -3.23 -1.47
CA ALA A 43 -0.95 -2.23 -2.07
C ALA A 43 -1.09 -2.44 -3.60
N LYS A 44 0.02 -2.62 -4.31
CA LYS A 44 0.00 -2.91 -5.75
C LYS A 44 -0.75 -4.21 -6.08
N LEU A 45 -0.52 -5.29 -5.32
CA LEU A 45 -1.23 -6.56 -5.54
C LEU A 45 -2.73 -6.42 -5.31
N VAL A 46 -3.14 -5.71 -4.26
CA VAL A 46 -4.56 -5.45 -3.96
C VAL A 46 -5.22 -4.66 -5.09
N ASP A 47 -4.55 -3.61 -5.60
CA ASP A 47 -5.03 -2.84 -6.74
C ASP A 47 -5.10 -3.66 -8.02
N LEU A 48 -4.08 -4.47 -8.32
CA LEU A 48 -4.05 -5.33 -9.50
C LEU A 48 -5.17 -6.39 -9.48
N ILE A 49 -5.46 -6.96 -8.30
CA ILE A 49 -6.59 -7.87 -8.11
C ILE A 49 -7.92 -7.14 -8.29
N ALA A 50 -8.07 -5.94 -7.72
CA ALA A 50 -9.28 -5.13 -7.85
C ALA A 50 -9.58 -4.77 -9.32
N ASN A 51 -8.54 -4.56 -10.12
CA ASN A 51 -8.64 -4.26 -11.55
C ASN A 51 -8.71 -5.53 -12.44
N GLY A 52 -8.77 -6.73 -11.87
CA GLY A 52 -8.82 -7.99 -12.61
C GLY A 52 -7.56 -8.28 -13.44
N ARG A 53 -6.41 -7.70 -13.05
CA ARG A 53 -5.12 -7.90 -13.73
C ARG A 53 -4.28 -8.99 -13.10
N VAL A 54 -4.60 -9.37 -11.87
CA VAL A 54 -3.97 -10.48 -11.14
C VAL A 54 -5.07 -11.28 -10.46
N ALA A 55 -4.93 -12.60 -10.48
CA ALA A 55 -5.73 -13.54 -9.70
C ALA A 55 -4.84 -14.33 -8.74
N VAL A 56 -5.43 -14.87 -7.66
CA VAL A 56 -4.75 -15.78 -6.73
C VAL A 56 -5.31 -17.18 -6.91
N GLU A 57 -4.54 -18.04 -7.55
CA GLU A 57 -4.95 -19.37 -7.96
C GLU A 57 -4.13 -20.46 -7.26
N ARG A 58 -4.66 -21.68 -7.27
CA ARG A 58 -3.89 -22.87 -6.89
C ARG A 58 -3.31 -23.52 -8.14
N THR A 59 -2.00 -23.60 -8.21
CA THR A 59 -1.30 -24.31 -9.27
C THR A 59 -0.75 -25.65 -8.77
N ARG A 60 -0.09 -26.40 -9.67
CA ARG A 60 0.55 -27.66 -9.30
C ARG A 60 1.69 -27.50 -8.29
N THR A 61 2.40 -26.38 -8.37
CA THR A 61 3.63 -26.13 -7.63
C THR A 61 3.44 -25.13 -6.49
N VAL A 62 2.43 -24.25 -6.57
CA VAL A 62 2.19 -23.17 -5.60
C VAL A 62 0.73 -23.16 -5.15
N ARG A 63 0.50 -23.18 -3.84
CA ARG A 63 -0.84 -23.21 -3.27
C ARG A 63 -1.62 -21.90 -3.49
N GLU A 64 -0.90 -20.77 -3.43
CA GLU A 64 -1.44 -19.42 -3.62
C GLU A 64 -0.55 -18.70 -4.62
N ALA A 65 -0.68 -19.07 -5.88
CA ALA A 65 0.05 -18.45 -6.99
C ALA A 65 -0.63 -17.16 -7.42
N ILE A 66 0.17 -16.11 -7.62
CA ILE A 66 -0.28 -14.88 -8.25
C ILE A 66 -0.10 -14.98 -9.76
N VAL A 67 -1.20 -14.95 -10.48
CA VAL A 67 -1.26 -15.11 -11.94
C VAL A 67 -1.68 -13.78 -12.56
N ALA A 68 -0.79 -13.19 -13.35
CA ALA A 68 -1.06 -11.92 -14.02
C ALA A 68 -1.67 -12.15 -15.40
N THR A 69 -2.50 -11.21 -15.86
CA THR A 69 -3.01 -11.18 -17.23
C THR A 69 -2.04 -10.47 -18.17
N GLU A 70 -2.15 -10.74 -19.47
CA GLU A 70 -1.38 -10.04 -20.50
C GLU A 70 -1.78 -8.56 -20.63
N GLN A 71 -3.05 -8.27 -20.40
CA GLN A 71 -3.61 -6.94 -20.60
C GLN A 71 -2.98 -5.89 -19.69
N PRO A 72 -2.43 -4.78 -20.24
CA PRO A 72 -1.86 -3.70 -19.46
C PRO A 72 -2.92 -2.95 -18.66
N ILE A 73 -2.47 -2.14 -17.71
CA ILE A 73 -3.29 -1.20 -16.96
C ILE A 73 -2.75 0.21 -17.16
N ASP A 74 -3.64 1.20 -17.21
CA ASP A 74 -3.30 2.61 -17.36
C ASP A 74 -2.83 3.24 -16.02
N ASP A 75 -1.84 2.61 -15.42
CA ASP A 75 -1.08 3.07 -14.24
C ASP A 75 0.31 2.44 -14.35
N ALA A 76 1.31 3.25 -14.54
CA ALA A 76 2.68 2.78 -14.84
C ALA A 76 3.27 1.94 -13.70
N ALA A 77 2.98 2.27 -12.43
CA ALA A 77 3.50 1.53 -11.27
C ALA A 77 2.82 0.16 -11.12
N LEU A 78 1.53 0.09 -11.42
CA LEU A 78 0.79 -1.17 -11.43
C LEU A 78 1.14 -2.02 -12.65
N ASP A 79 1.31 -1.41 -13.83
CA ASP A 79 1.67 -2.13 -15.04
C ASP A 79 3.09 -2.71 -14.98
N GLU A 80 4.04 -2.01 -14.37
CA GLU A 80 5.37 -2.57 -14.08
C GLU A 80 5.25 -3.85 -13.23
N ALA A 81 4.48 -3.78 -12.14
CA ALA A 81 4.29 -4.92 -11.25
C ALA A 81 3.59 -6.09 -11.95
N ARG A 82 2.54 -5.81 -12.74
CA ARG A 82 1.85 -6.79 -13.59
C ARG A 82 2.80 -7.43 -14.60
N ALA A 83 3.55 -6.59 -15.34
CA ALA A 83 4.48 -7.06 -16.37
C ALA A 83 5.62 -7.90 -15.78
N LEU A 84 6.09 -7.55 -14.58
CA LEU A 84 7.08 -8.35 -13.85
C LEU A 84 6.52 -9.75 -13.52
N LEU A 85 5.27 -9.84 -13.08
CA LEU A 85 4.60 -11.11 -12.83
C LEU A 85 4.36 -11.90 -14.12
N TRP A 86 3.85 -11.25 -15.16
CA TRP A 86 3.55 -11.86 -16.45
C TRP A 86 4.79 -12.50 -17.13
N ARG A 87 5.94 -11.83 -17.03
CA ARG A 87 7.20 -12.33 -17.62
C ARG A 87 7.82 -13.50 -16.87
N GLN A 88 7.27 -13.90 -15.72
CA GLN A 88 7.82 -15.02 -14.97
C GLN A 88 7.46 -16.35 -15.65
N SER A 89 8.47 -17.17 -15.90
CA SER A 89 8.29 -18.54 -16.45
C SER A 89 7.82 -19.56 -15.41
N LYS A 90 7.77 -19.19 -14.13
CA LYS A 90 7.38 -20.06 -13.01
C LYS A 90 6.30 -19.38 -12.19
N ASP A 91 5.41 -20.19 -11.63
CA ASP A 91 4.41 -19.73 -10.68
C ASP A 91 5.07 -18.99 -9.52
N ARG A 92 4.54 -17.83 -9.16
CA ARG A 92 5.00 -17.01 -8.03
C ARG A 92 3.98 -17.01 -6.92
N SER A 93 4.43 -17.19 -5.69
CA SER A 93 3.58 -17.08 -4.50
C SER A 93 3.29 -15.64 -4.14
N ILE A 94 2.26 -15.41 -3.30
CA ILE A 94 2.02 -14.09 -2.69
C ILE A 94 3.26 -13.60 -1.96
N THR A 95 3.95 -14.46 -1.18
CA THR A 95 5.21 -14.13 -0.50
C THR A 95 6.26 -13.57 -1.44
N TRP A 96 6.44 -14.21 -2.61
CA TRP A 96 7.36 -13.69 -3.62
C TRP A 96 6.94 -12.29 -4.09
N GLY A 97 5.65 -12.09 -4.36
CA GLY A 97 5.10 -10.80 -4.75
C GLY A 97 5.37 -9.71 -3.71
N LEU A 98 5.11 -9.99 -2.43
CA LEU A 98 5.36 -9.07 -1.33
C LEU A 98 6.83 -8.64 -1.22
N SER A 99 7.76 -9.52 -1.59
CA SER A 99 9.19 -9.24 -1.52
C SER A 99 9.75 -8.52 -2.76
N ASN A 100 9.04 -8.55 -3.90
CA ASN A 100 9.64 -8.15 -5.19
C ASN A 100 8.89 -7.03 -5.94
N LEU A 101 7.66 -6.68 -5.55
CA LEU A 101 6.85 -5.70 -6.29
C LEU A 101 6.89 -4.27 -5.70
N GLY A 102 7.59 -4.06 -4.59
CA GLY A 102 7.55 -2.83 -3.80
C GLY A 102 8.44 -1.69 -4.31
N SER A 103 8.88 -1.68 -5.58
CA SER A 103 9.55 -0.53 -6.17
C SER A 103 8.71 0.74 -6.04
N SER A 104 9.30 1.81 -5.51
CA SER A 104 8.62 3.10 -5.35
C SER A 104 8.86 4.08 -6.50
N ALA A 105 9.82 3.82 -7.38
CA ALA A 105 10.24 4.79 -8.41
C ALA A 105 9.07 5.26 -9.29
N LEU A 106 8.25 4.34 -9.82
CA LEU A 106 7.11 4.70 -10.65
C LEU A 106 5.94 5.26 -9.85
N VAL A 107 5.81 4.92 -8.56
CA VAL A 107 4.83 5.53 -7.65
C VAL A 107 5.16 7.02 -7.47
N VAL A 108 6.43 7.34 -7.21
CA VAL A 108 6.90 8.73 -7.11
C VAL A 108 6.70 9.48 -8.42
N ALA A 109 7.07 8.88 -9.56
CA ALA A 109 6.88 9.50 -10.87
C ALA A 109 5.39 9.78 -11.17
N ALA A 110 4.48 8.89 -10.77
CA ALA A 110 3.05 9.11 -10.89
C ALA A 110 2.56 10.28 -10.02
N LEU A 111 3.03 10.38 -8.78
CA LEU A 111 2.72 11.49 -7.87
C LEU A 111 3.26 12.84 -8.40
N GLN A 112 4.46 12.84 -9.00
CA GLN A 112 5.03 14.00 -9.69
C GLN A 112 4.18 14.42 -10.89
N THR A 113 3.80 13.46 -11.74
CA THR A 113 2.93 13.71 -12.92
C THR A 113 1.56 14.29 -12.49
N ARG A 114 1.06 13.90 -11.31
CA ARG A 114 -0.17 14.46 -10.72
C ARG A 114 0.06 15.84 -10.06
N GLY A 115 1.29 16.32 -9.99
CA GLY A 115 1.65 17.58 -9.34
C GLY A 115 1.54 17.54 -7.81
N LEU A 116 1.57 16.35 -7.19
CA LEU A 116 1.48 16.19 -5.72
C LEU A 116 2.86 16.28 -5.05
N VAL A 117 3.89 15.84 -5.76
CA VAL A 117 5.29 15.88 -5.35
C VAL A 117 6.06 16.75 -6.33
N VAL A 118 7.03 17.52 -5.84
CA VAL A 118 7.84 18.42 -6.69
C VAL A 118 8.77 17.60 -7.58
N GLU A 119 8.94 18.01 -8.83
CA GLU A 119 9.83 17.37 -9.81
C GLU A 119 11.26 17.92 -9.69
N GLU A 120 12.00 17.53 -8.65
CA GLU A 120 13.42 17.86 -8.50
C GLU A 120 14.30 16.60 -8.41
N ARG A 121 15.58 16.73 -8.80
CA ARG A 121 16.53 15.61 -8.92
C ARG A 121 17.11 15.07 -7.58
N LYS A 122 16.55 15.39 -6.44
CA LYS A 122 17.04 14.91 -5.13
C LYS A 122 16.15 13.80 -4.59
N PRO A 123 16.72 12.86 -3.82
CA PRO A 123 16.01 11.62 -3.47
C PRO A 123 14.74 11.79 -2.62
N LEU A 124 14.35 13.00 -2.26
CA LEU A 124 13.20 13.24 -1.40
C LEU A 124 12.70 14.68 -1.56
N GLU A 125 11.65 14.81 -2.32
CA GLU A 125 11.12 16.09 -2.72
C GLU A 125 9.94 16.50 -1.85
N PRO A 126 9.79 17.77 -1.47
CA PRO A 126 8.68 18.24 -0.68
C PRO A 126 7.36 18.06 -1.45
N LEU A 127 6.28 17.95 -0.71
CA LEU A 127 4.95 18.00 -1.31
C LEU A 127 4.68 19.40 -1.88
N THR A 128 3.94 19.43 -2.98
CA THR A 128 3.30 20.66 -3.43
C THR A 128 2.19 21.07 -2.46
N ALA A 129 1.66 22.28 -2.58
CA ALA A 129 0.50 22.71 -1.79
C ALA A 129 -0.69 21.77 -2.00
N LEU A 130 -0.94 21.33 -3.26
CA LEU A 130 -1.96 20.34 -3.58
C LEU A 130 -1.66 18.98 -2.94
N GLY A 131 -0.41 18.54 -2.98
CA GLY A 131 0.01 17.27 -2.37
C GLY A 131 -0.19 17.27 -0.85
N ALA A 132 0.10 18.38 -0.18
CA ALA A 132 -0.13 18.54 1.26
C ALA A 132 -1.63 18.54 1.63
N GLU A 133 -2.48 19.12 0.77
CA GLU A 133 -3.94 19.08 0.94
C GLU A 133 -4.48 17.65 0.79
N VAL A 134 -4.09 16.97 -0.29
CA VAL A 134 -4.47 15.57 -0.55
C VAL A 134 -4.00 14.66 0.58
N LEU A 135 -2.75 14.82 1.06
CA LEU A 135 -2.24 14.01 2.18
C LEU A 135 -3.06 14.23 3.45
N ARG A 136 -3.42 15.47 3.79
CA ARG A 136 -4.25 15.76 4.97
C ARG A 136 -5.63 15.11 4.88
N GLU A 137 -6.27 15.22 3.71
CA GLU A 137 -7.57 14.61 3.45
C GLU A 137 -7.49 13.06 3.58
N ARG A 138 -6.53 12.44 2.89
CA ARG A 138 -6.37 10.98 2.94
C ARG A 138 -5.99 10.50 4.32
N ARG A 139 -5.13 11.24 5.03
CA ARG A 139 -4.79 10.93 6.41
C ARG A 139 -5.99 10.98 7.35
N ALA A 140 -6.84 11.99 7.23
CA ALA A 140 -8.07 12.08 8.02
C ALA A 140 -9.02 10.90 7.74
N ALA A 141 -9.15 10.48 6.49
CA ALA A 141 -9.96 9.31 6.13
C ALA A 141 -9.38 8.00 6.72
N ILE A 142 -8.06 7.83 6.67
CA ILE A 142 -7.38 6.68 7.28
C ILE A 142 -7.52 6.71 8.80
N ASP A 143 -7.38 7.85 9.45
CA ASP A 143 -7.57 8.01 10.89
C ASP A 143 -9.01 7.68 11.31
N ALA A 144 -10.00 8.09 10.52
CA ALA A 144 -11.40 7.69 10.73
C ALA A 144 -11.59 6.17 10.63
N ALA A 145 -10.97 5.53 9.63
CA ALA A 145 -10.97 4.07 9.50
C ALA A 145 -10.32 3.37 10.69
N TRP A 146 -9.23 3.93 11.21
CA TRP A 146 -8.57 3.45 12.44
C TRP A 146 -9.46 3.53 13.66
N LEU A 147 -10.26 4.58 13.77
CA LEU A 147 -11.21 4.78 14.87
C LEU A 147 -12.50 3.96 14.72
N GLY A 148 -12.66 3.23 13.61
CA GLY A 148 -13.85 2.42 13.34
C GLY A 148 -15.04 3.24 12.85
N ALA A 149 -14.82 4.49 12.44
CA ALA A 149 -15.84 5.28 11.76
C ALA A 149 -16.07 4.76 10.33
N ASP A 150 -17.22 5.06 9.76
CA ASP A 150 -17.53 4.77 8.37
C ASP A 150 -16.53 5.52 7.48
N SER A 151 -15.67 4.77 6.83
CA SER A 151 -14.60 5.29 5.96
C SER A 151 -14.74 4.67 4.58
N ASP A 152 -14.16 5.33 3.59
CA ASP A 152 -14.09 4.72 2.27
C ASP A 152 -13.26 3.40 2.30
N GLU A 153 -13.59 2.48 1.40
CA GLU A 153 -12.92 1.17 1.31
C GLU A 153 -11.41 1.31 1.11
N GLN A 154 -10.97 2.34 0.39
CA GLN A 154 -9.56 2.58 0.13
C GLN A 154 -8.80 2.97 1.39
N ALA A 155 -9.33 3.91 2.17
CA ALA A 155 -8.75 4.32 3.45
C ALA A 155 -8.65 3.14 4.43
N LEU A 156 -9.68 2.29 4.46
CA LEU A 156 -9.68 1.06 5.25
C LEU A 156 -8.58 0.10 4.81
N LEU A 157 -8.39 -0.10 3.51
CA LEU A 157 -7.35 -0.97 2.97
C LEU A 157 -5.94 -0.44 3.30
N VAL A 158 -5.72 0.88 3.18
CA VAL A 158 -4.45 1.50 3.58
C VAL A 158 -4.20 1.29 5.07
N ALA A 159 -5.19 1.54 5.93
CA ALA A 159 -5.08 1.31 7.38
C ALA A 159 -4.68 -0.14 7.69
N VAL A 160 -5.35 -1.09 7.06
CA VAL A 160 -5.09 -2.54 7.24
C VAL A 160 -3.69 -2.92 6.75
N ILE A 161 -3.24 -2.40 5.61
CA ILE A 161 -1.89 -2.65 5.08
C ILE A 161 -0.82 -2.06 6.01
N LEU A 162 -0.99 -0.83 6.47
CA LEU A 162 -0.10 -0.20 7.45
C LEU A 162 0.05 -1.05 8.71
N PHE A 163 -1.07 -1.59 9.21
CA PHE A 163 -1.08 -2.45 10.38
C PHE A 163 -0.41 -3.78 10.11
N ALA A 164 -0.82 -4.47 9.03
CA ALA A 164 -0.32 -5.79 8.67
C ALA A 164 1.20 -5.80 8.43
N ALA A 165 1.73 -4.78 7.76
CA ALA A 165 3.16 -4.62 7.53
C ALA A 165 3.95 -4.07 8.75
N LYS A 166 3.27 -3.77 9.87
CA LYS A 166 3.84 -3.13 11.07
C LYS A 166 4.49 -1.76 10.84
N VAL A 167 4.21 -1.11 9.72
CA VAL A 167 4.74 0.23 9.38
C VAL A 167 3.93 1.37 10.00
N TRP A 168 2.77 1.08 10.56
CA TRP A 168 1.92 2.07 11.24
C TRP A 168 2.66 2.85 12.35
N ARG A 169 3.63 2.22 13.02
CA ARG A 169 4.46 2.87 14.05
C ARG A 169 5.32 4.01 13.52
N ASN A 170 5.57 4.02 12.21
CA ASN A 170 6.30 5.08 11.54
C ASN A 170 5.42 6.30 11.27
N VAL A 171 4.12 6.06 11.19
CA VAL A 171 3.09 7.02 10.80
C VAL A 171 2.38 7.59 12.02
N TYR A 172 2.17 6.77 13.05
CA TYR A 172 1.46 7.14 14.26
C TYR A 172 2.39 7.15 15.47
N LEU A 173 2.62 8.34 16.03
CA LEU A 173 3.28 8.49 17.33
C LEU A 173 2.26 8.10 18.42
N VAL A 174 2.29 6.86 18.82
CA VAL A 174 1.46 6.38 19.95
C VAL A 174 2.07 6.88 21.25
N ARG A 175 1.39 7.80 21.91
CA ARG A 175 1.88 8.51 23.10
C ARG A 175 1.72 7.69 24.39
N ASP A 176 0.77 6.76 24.44
CA ASP A 176 0.38 6.05 25.64
C ASP A 176 0.23 4.54 25.35
N ARG A 177 0.58 3.69 26.34
CA ARG A 177 0.48 2.25 26.25
C ARG A 177 -0.98 1.78 26.12
N SER A 178 -1.91 2.42 26.83
CA SER A 178 -3.35 2.10 26.79
C SER A 178 -3.94 2.43 25.41
N GLU A 179 -3.60 3.58 24.84
CA GLU A 179 -4.00 3.96 23.48
C GLU A 179 -3.46 2.97 22.44
N LYS A 180 -2.21 2.55 22.60
CA LYS A 180 -1.60 1.54 21.75
C LYS A 180 -2.36 0.21 21.81
N ASP A 181 -2.64 -0.29 23.00
CA ASP A 181 -3.27 -1.60 23.17
C ASP A 181 -4.71 -1.59 22.62
N SER A 182 -5.46 -0.51 22.83
CA SER A 182 -6.81 -0.33 22.29
C SER A 182 -6.81 -0.21 20.74
N THR A 183 -5.84 0.46 20.18
CA THR A 183 -5.66 0.62 18.74
C THR A 183 -5.30 -0.73 18.10
N VAL A 184 -4.32 -1.43 18.67
CA VAL A 184 -3.91 -2.76 18.19
C VAL A 184 -5.10 -3.75 18.23
N ALA A 185 -5.88 -3.76 19.31
CA ALA A 185 -7.04 -4.66 19.41
C ALA A 185 -8.07 -4.39 18.31
N ARG A 186 -8.42 -3.12 18.07
CA ARG A 186 -9.38 -2.74 17.00
C ARG A 186 -8.87 -3.11 15.62
N LEU A 187 -7.61 -2.85 15.32
CA LEU A 187 -7.03 -3.15 14.02
C LEU A 187 -6.89 -4.65 13.79
N THR A 188 -6.60 -5.40 14.83
CA THR A 188 -6.60 -6.87 14.73
C THR A 188 -7.97 -7.35 14.26
N VAL A 189 -9.06 -6.91 14.93
CA VAL A 189 -10.43 -7.26 14.53
C VAL A 189 -10.76 -6.81 13.10
N THR A 190 -10.39 -5.58 12.76
CA THR A 190 -10.63 -5.01 11.41
C THR A 190 -9.88 -5.79 10.34
N THR A 191 -8.60 -6.08 10.59
CA THR A 191 -7.76 -6.83 9.66
C THR A 191 -8.23 -8.26 9.50
N GLU A 192 -8.64 -8.92 10.59
CA GLU A 192 -9.28 -10.24 10.53
C GLU A 192 -10.56 -10.22 9.71
N ARG A 193 -11.39 -9.19 9.86
CA ARG A 193 -12.60 -9.03 9.04
C ARG A 193 -12.27 -8.88 7.55
N VAL A 194 -11.33 -8.02 7.21
CA VAL A 194 -10.90 -7.79 5.82
C VAL A 194 -10.21 -9.02 5.25
N SER A 195 -9.48 -9.80 6.05
CA SER A 195 -8.78 -10.99 5.60
C SER A 195 -9.66 -12.24 5.38
N ARG A 196 -10.96 -12.17 5.66
CA ARG A 196 -11.89 -13.32 5.50
C ARG A 196 -12.53 -13.43 4.11
N GLY A 197 -12.33 -12.49 3.19
CA GLY A 197 -13.06 -12.43 1.94
C GLY A 197 -12.22 -12.23 0.68
N GLY A 198 -12.34 -13.14 -0.29
CA GLY A 198 -11.82 -12.97 -1.63
C GLY A 198 -10.28 -13.00 -1.76
N GLU A 199 -9.80 -12.69 -2.94
CA GLU A 199 -8.37 -12.78 -3.28
C GLU A 199 -7.51 -11.70 -2.63
N ARG A 200 -8.04 -10.46 -2.52
CA ARG A 200 -7.37 -9.36 -1.81
C ARG A 200 -7.09 -9.70 -0.35
N ALA A 201 -8.02 -10.40 0.28
CA ALA A 201 -7.88 -10.86 1.66
C ALA A 201 -6.72 -11.85 1.84
N LYS A 202 -6.44 -12.70 0.85
CA LYS A 202 -5.29 -13.62 0.89
C LYS A 202 -3.97 -12.85 0.92
N VAL A 203 -3.85 -11.75 0.17
CA VAL A 203 -2.65 -10.88 0.19
C VAL A 203 -2.45 -10.28 1.57
N ILE A 204 -3.49 -9.75 2.18
CA ILE A 204 -3.43 -9.15 3.52
C ILE A 204 -3.12 -10.20 4.59
N ALA A 205 -3.75 -11.37 4.52
CA ALA A 205 -3.47 -12.46 5.44
C ALA A 205 -2.00 -12.94 5.35
N ARG A 206 -1.46 -13.01 4.14
CA ARG A 206 -0.05 -13.37 3.94
C ARG A 206 0.89 -12.29 4.47
N LEU A 207 0.59 -11.01 4.22
CA LEU A 207 1.36 -9.89 4.76
C LEU A 207 1.42 -9.93 6.30
N LEU A 208 0.30 -10.20 6.95
CA LEU A 208 0.26 -10.42 8.40
C LEU A 208 1.15 -11.57 8.85
N ALA A 209 1.07 -12.72 8.17
CA ALA A 209 1.86 -13.89 8.50
C ALA A 209 3.38 -13.64 8.37
N GLU A 210 3.81 -12.97 7.29
CA GLU A 210 5.22 -12.59 7.06
C GLU A 210 5.71 -11.61 8.14
N SER A 211 4.87 -10.70 8.60
CA SER A 211 5.22 -9.70 9.61
C SER A 211 5.35 -10.29 11.04
N VAL A 212 4.82 -11.49 11.27
CA VAL A 212 4.87 -12.18 12.58
C VAL A 212 6.03 -13.17 12.66
N ALA A 213 6.61 -13.55 11.52
CA ALA A 213 7.80 -14.40 11.50
C ALA A 213 8.97 -13.74 12.27
N PRO A 214 9.68 -14.49 13.12
CA PRO A 214 10.76 -13.97 13.98
C PRO A 214 11.96 -13.48 13.20
#